data_9ab5e8d394ad6360c22d2b636c67be32
#
_entry.id   9ab5e8d394ad6360c22d2b636c67be32
#
_cell.length_a   1.000
_cell.length_b   1.000
_cell.length_c   1.000
_cell.angle_alpha   90.00
_cell.angle_beta   90.00
_cell.angle_gamma   90.00
#
_symmetry.space_group_name_H-M   'P 1'
#
loop_
_entity.id
_entity.type
_entity.pdbx_description
1 polymer ?
#
loop_
_entity_poly.entity_id
_entity_poly.type
_entity_poly.pdbx_seq_one_letter_code
_entity_poly.pdbx_strand_id
1 'polypeptide(L)'
;INAQPLVSVIIPTLNRYIYLKDVMLDLEKQSYKNFDVIVVDQSNPFDADFYNQFKLKLNVIKQDEKLLWTARNRAVRESKADYLLFFDDDSRVGTDWIEQHVKTIDFFKADISAGVSLAVIGGKVPPSYNYFRWADQFDSGNALVNRAVLKKIGLFDLQFNKQSMGDGEFGIRAYINGVKSISNP
;
A
#
# COMPACT_ATOMS: atom_id res chain seq x y z
N ILE A 1 6.26 -27.05 2.01
CA ILE A 1 6.55 -25.68 1.52
C ILE A 1 5.24 -24.94 1.68
N ASN A 2 5.11 -24.10 2.72
CA ASN A 2 3.94 -23.23 2.82
C ASN A 2 3.94 -22.30 1.60
N ALA A 3 2.84 -22.28 0.85
CA ALA A 3 2.69 -21.40 -0.29
C ALA A 3 2.83 -19.95 0.21
N GLN A 4 3.59 -19.13 -0.52
CA GLN A 4 3.70 -17.70 -0.21
C GLN A 4 2.30 -17.06 -0.30
N PRO A 5 1.87 -16.24 0.67
CA PRO A 5 0.56 -15.59 0.61
C PRO A 5 0.46 -14.66 -0.60
N LEU A 6 -0.73 -14.53 -1.17
CA LEU A 6 -0.97 -13.57 -2.24
C LEU A 6 -1.01 -12.14 -1.67
N VAL A 7 -0.27 -11.23 -2.30
CA VAL A 7 -0.25 -9.80 -1.97
C VAL A 7 -0.84 -9.00 -3.12
N SER A 8 -1.81 -8.12 -2.85
CA SER A 8 -2.23 -7.10 -3.83
C SER A 8 -1.60 -5.75 -3.47
N VAL A 9 -0.79 -5.21 -4.36
CA VAL A 9 -0.28 -3.84 -4.26
C VAL A 9 -1.36 -2.89 -4.76
N ILE A 10 -1.80 -1.95 -3.92
CA ILE A 10 -2.91 -1.04 -4.20
C ILE A 10 -2.36 0.37 -4.42
N ILE A 11 -2.56 0.91 -5.62
CA ILE A 11 -2.04 2.20 -6.04
C ILE A 11 -3.17 3.06 -6.60
N PRO A 12 -3.65 4.07 -5.85
CA PRO A 12 -4.46 5.13 -6.44
C PRO A 12 -3.57 6.10 -7.21
N THR A 13 -4.01 6.57 -8.38
CA THR A 13 -3.28 7.57 -9.17
C THR A 13 -4.22 8.64 -9.74
N LEU A 14 -3.69 9.83 -9.95
CA LEU A 14 -4.43 10.96 -10.52
C LEU A 14 -3.49 11.88 -11.31
N ASN A 15 -3.51 11.77 -12.65
CA ASN A 15 -2.72 12.59 -13.59
C ASN A 15 -1.19 12.54 -13.33
N ARG A 16 -0.66 11.39 -12.89
CA ARG A 16 0.73 11.22 -12.47
C ARG A 16 1.47 10.08 -13.19
N TYR A 17 1.13 9.80 -14.44
CA TYR A 17 1.74 8.71 -15.22
C TYR A 17 3.28 8.73 -15.25
N ILE A 18 3.89 9.92 -15.19
CA ILE A 18 5.34 10.05 -15.17
C ILE A 18 5.97 9.42 -13.91
N TYR A 19 5.35 9.60 -12.75
CA TYR A 19 5.80 9.00 -11.50
C TYR A 19 5.37 7.53 -11.40
N LEU A 20 4.11 7.24 -11.76
CA LEU A 20 3.58 5.89 -11.76
C LEU A 20 4.42 4.93 -12.62
N LYS A 21 5.00 5.41 -13.73
CA LYS A 21 5.93 4.62 -14.55
C LYS A 21 7.11 4.09 -13.74
N ASP A 22 7.73 4.94 -12.93
CA ASP A 22 8.88 4.55 -12.12
C ASP A 22 8.49 3.53 -11.04
N VAL A 23 7.31 3.71 -10.42
CA VAL A 23 6.73 2.75 -9.47
C VAL A 23 6.52 1.38 -10.13
N MET A 24 5.91 1.34 -11.32
CA MET A 24 5.68 0.08 -12.05
C MET A 24 7.01 -0.63 -12.38
N LEU A 25 8.04 0.10 -12.80
CA LEU A 25 9.36 -0.46 -13.08
C LEU A 25 10.06 -1.00 -11.82
N ASP A 26 9.83 -0.42 -10.66
CA ASP A 26 10.34 -0.95 -9.39
C ASP A 26 9.57 -2.21 -8.97
N LEU A 27 8.26 -2.28 -9.24
CA LEU A 27 7.46 -3.47 -8.97
C LEU A 27 7.84 -4.66 -9.87
N GLU A 28 8.21 -4.45 -11.11
CA GLU A 28 8.72 -5.53 -11.99
C GLU A 28 9.97 -6.22 -11.42
N LYS A 29 10.78 -5.48 -10.65
CA LYS A 29 12.04 -5.96 -10.08
C LYS A 29 11.89 -6.67 -8.73
N GLN A 30 10.67 -6.73 -8.16
CA GLN A 30 10.47 -7.32 -6.84
C GLN A 30 10.92 -8.79 -6.79
N SER A 31 11.62 -9.16 -5.69
CA SER A 31 12.03 -10.54 -5.41
C SER A 31 10.83 -11.44 -5.09
N TYR A 32 9.85 -10.91 -4.36
CA TYR A 32 8.58 -11.58 -4.08
C TYR A 32 7.75 -11.71 -5.36
N LYS A 33 7.29 -12.93 -5.69
CA LYS A 33 6.64 -13.18 -6.98
C LYS A 33 5.14 -13.43 -6.90
N ASN A 34 4.59 -13.79 -5.73
CA ASN A 34 3.17 -14.06 -5.57
C ASN A 34 2.37 -12.80 -5.25
N PHE A 35 2.38 -11.84 -6.19
CA PHE A 35 1.62 -10.60 -6.05
C PHE A 35 0.93 -10.20 -7.35
N ASP A 36 -0.08 -9.34 -7.22
CA ASP A 36 -0.69 -8.58 -8.30
C ASP A 36 -0.74 -7.09 -7.92
N VAL A 37 -1.03 -6.27 -8.92
CA VAL A 37 -1.13 -4.81 -8.75
C VAL A 37 -2.51 -4.35 -9.15
N ILE A 38 -3.18 -3.60 -8.28
CA ILE A 38 -4.46 -2.97 -8.54
C ILE A 38 -4.26 -1.46 -8.57
N VAL A 39 -4.39 -0.89 -9.76
CA VAL A 39 -4.33 0.56 -9.94
C VAL A 39 -5.75 1.10 -10.04
N VAL A 40 -6.08 2.09 -9.21
CA VAL A 40 -7.32 2.86 -9.38
C VAL A 40 -6.95 4.19 -9.98
N ASP A 41 -7.18 4.31 -11.27
CA ASP A 41 -6.80 5.47 -12.07
C ASP A 41 -7.95 6.47 -12.18
N GLN A 42 -7.71 7.65 -11.61
CA GLN A 42 -8.63 8.79 -11.56
C GLN A 42 -8.26 9.88 -12.56
N SER A 43 -7.33 9.57 -13.48
CA SER A 43 -6.77 10.54 -14.44
C SER A 43 -7.77 10.92 -15.52
N ASN A 44 -7.67 12.15 -15.97
CA ASN A 44 -8.39 12.66 -17.12
C ASN A 44 -7.44 13.54 -17.99
N PRO A 45 -7.14 13.11 -19.24
CA PRO A 45 -7.62 11.89 -19.88
C PRO A 45 -7.06 10.61 -19.25
N PHE A 46 -7.85 9.54 -19.27
CA PHE A 46 -7.41 8.19 -18.93
C PHE A 46 -6.62 7.59 -20.10
N ASP A 47 -5.43 7.06 -19.82
CA ASP A 47 -4.56 6.42 -20.81
C ASP A 47 -4.47 4.90 -20.57
N ALA A 48 -5.30 4.14 -21.28
CA ALA A 48 -5.29 2.68 -21.17
C ALA A 48 -3.99 2.07 -21.73
N ASP A 49 -3.40 2.67 -22.76
CA ASP A 49 -2.20 2.15 -23.43
C ASP A 49 -0.95 2.30 -22.57
N PHE A 50 -0.95 3.25 -21.65
CA PHE A 50 0.13 3.40 -20.67
C PHE A 50 0.47 2.09 -19.95
N TYR A 51 -0.53 1.29 -19.61
CA TYR A 51 -0.37 0.07 -18.83
C TYR A 51 0.15 -1.12 -19.64
N ASN A 52 0.05 -1.08 -20.98
CA ASN A 52 0.46 -2.17 -21.86
C ASN A 52 1.98 -2.40 -21.90
N GLN A 53 2.77 -1.45 -21.43
CA GLN A 53 4.22 -1.53 -21.43
C GLN A 53 4.81 -2.36 -20.28
N PHE A 54 4.01 -2.72 -19.25
CA PHE A 54 4.51 -3.39 -18.05
C PHE A 54 4.20 -4.87 -18.03
N LYS A 55 5.16 -5.67 -17.54
CA LYS A 55 5.04 -7.14 -17.40
C LYS A 55 4.58 -7.51 -15.99
N LEU A 56 3.53 -6.89 -15.50
CA LEU A 56 2.94 -7.11 -14.20
C LEU A 56 1.56 -7.75 -14.34
N LYS A 57 1.13 -8.49 -13.33
CA LYS A 57 -0.27 -8.89 -13.22
C LYS A 57 -1.09 -7.69 -12.75
N LEU A 58 -1.58 -6.93 -13.73
CA LEU A 58 -2.30 -5.66 -13.49
C LEU A 58 -3.81 -5.84 -13.53
N ASN A 59 -4.49 -5.18 -12.59
CA ASN A 59 -5.92 -4.87 -12.66
C ASN A 59 -6.07 -3.35 -12.60
N VAL A 60 -6.42 -2.73 -13.72
CA VAL A 60 -6.57 -1.27 -13.82
C VAL A 60 -8.05 -0.92 -13.78
N ILE A 61 -8.43 -0.10 -12.81
CA ILE A 61 -9.81 0.31 -12.56
C ILE A 61 -9.91 1.80 -12.80
N LYS A 62 -10.61 2.20 -13.86
CA LYS A 62 -10.93 3.60 -14.11
C LYS A 62 -11.95 4.09 -13.07
N GLN A 63 -11.69 5.24 -12.46
CA GLN A 63 -12.58 5.93 -11.54
C GLN A 63 -12.69 7.41 -11.92
N ASP A 64 -13.90 7.90 -12.11
CA ASP A 64 -14.12 9.30 -12.52
C ASP A 64 -14.04 10.27 -11.32
N GLU A 65 -14.43 9.81 -10.14
CA GLU A 65 -14.37 10.61 -8.92
C GLU A 65 -12.93 10.68 -8.38
N LYS A 66 -12.46 11.91 -8.11
CA LYS A 66 -11.12 12.18 -7.56
C LYS A 66 -11.12 12.07 -6.04
N LEU A 67 -11.30 10.86 -5.52
CA LEU A 67 -11.51 10.55 -4.11
C LEU A 67 -10.57 9.43 -3.66
N LEU A 68 -9.51 9.78 -2.92
CA LEU A 68 -8.43 8.87 -2.53
C LEU A 68 -8.92 7.65 -1.75
N TRP A 69 -9.71 7.86 -0.70
CA TRP A 69 -10.16 6.77 0.16
C TRP A 69 -11.21 5.90 -0.53
N THR A 70 -12.02 6.48 -1.40
CA THR A 70 -12.92 5.73 -2.29
C THR A 70 -12.13 4.83 -3.22
N ALA A 71 -11.06 5.33 -3.82
CA ALA A 71 -10.19 4.56 -4.71
C ALA A 71 -9.53 3.38 -3.96
N ARG A 72 -8.95 3.63 -2.78
CA ARG A 72 -8.37 2.56 -1.96
C ARG A 72 -9.40 1.51 -1.55
N ASN A 73 -10.57 1.93 -1.09
CA ASN A 73 -11.66 1.01 -0.74
C ASN A 73 -12.15 0.19 -1.93
N ARG A 74 -12.20 0.77 -3.11
CA ARG A 74 -12.56 0.07 -4.34
C ARG A 74 -11.54 -1.02 -4.67
N ALA A 75 -10.26 -0.70 -4.63
CA ALA A 75 -9.19 -1.68 -4.86
C ALA A 75 -9.24 -2.84 -3.86
N VAL A 76 -9.50 -2.55 -2.58
CA VAL A 76 -9.65 -3.59 -1.54
C VAL A 76 -10.78 -4.56 -1.87
N ARG A 77 -11.92 -4.05 -2.38
CA ARG A 77 -13.07 -4.89 -2.76
C ARG A 77 -12.79 -5.78 -3.97
N GLU A 78 -12.02 -5.28 -4.93
CA GLU A 78 -11.63 -6.03 -6.14
C GLU A 78 -10.53 -7.07 -5.87
N SER A 79 -9.69 -6.85 -4.87
CA SER A 79 -8.62 -7.78 -4.51
C SER A 79 -9.15 -9.07 -3.91
N LYS A 80 -8.47 -10.18 -4.24
CA LYS A 80 -8.68 -11.51 -3.61
C LYS A 80 -7.49 -11.94 -2.74
N ALA A 81 -6.48 -11.08 -2.58
CA ALA A 81 -5.25 -11.40 -1.86
C ALA A 81 -5.46 -11.53 -0.35
N ASP A 82 -4.56 -12.27 0.29
CA ASP A 82 -4.52 -12.41 1.76
C ASP A 82 -4.02 -11.13 2.43
N TYR A 83 -3.16 -10.40 1.74
CA TYR A 83 -2.57 -9.15 2.20
C TYR A 83 -2.77 -8.03 1.19
N LEU A 84 -3.02 -6.83 1.70
CA LEU A 84 -3.20 -5.60 0.93
C LEU A 84 -2.00 -4.68 1.23
N LEU A 85 -1.19 -4.38 0.23
CA LEU A 85 -0.04 -3.48 0.34
C LEU A 85 -0.40 -2.13 -0.28
N PHE A 86 -0.70 -1.16 0.57
CA PHE A 86 -1.04 0.19 0.16
C PHE A 86 0.23 0.95 -0.21
N PHE A 87 0.20 1.61 -1.36
CA PHE A 87 1.35 2.31 -1.90
C PHE A 87 0.93 3.56 -2.68
N ASP A 88 1.78 4.59 -2.69
CA ASP A 88 1.55 5.81 -3.44
C ASP A 88 2.19 5.74 -4.84
N ASP A 89 1.69 6.55 -5.76
CA ASP A 89 2.09 6.55 -7.17
C ASP A 89 3.38 7.35 -7.47
N ASP A 90 4.00 7.94 -6.45
CA ASP A 90 5.19 8.79 -6.56
C ASP A 90 6.36 8.39 -5.63
N SER A 91 6.27 7.22 -5.02
CA SER A 91 7.32 6.67 -4.15
C SER A 91 8.22 5.68 -4.88
N ARG A 92 9.42 5.43 -4.34
CA ARG A 92 10.39 4.46 -4.89
C ARG A 92 10.69 3.40 -3.86
N VAL A 93 10.90 2.16 -4.31
CA VAL A 93 11.17 1.02 -3.44
C VAL A 93 12.32 0.15 -3.93
N GLY A 94 12.98 -0.54 -2.98
CA GLY A 94 13.96 -1.56 -3.27
C GLY A 94 13.36 -2.84 -3.84
N THR A 95 14.21 -3.74 -4.33
CA THR A 95 13.79 -4.98 -4.99
C THR A 95 13.20 -6.03 -4.05
N ASP A 96 13.38 -5.89 -2.76
CA ASP A 96 12.93 -6.83 -1.72
C ASP A 96 11.80 -6.24 -0.84
N TRP A 97 11.24 -5.09 -1.22
CA TRP A 97 10.26 -4.34 -0.43
C TRP A 97 9.03 -5.16 -0.03
N ILE A 98 8.39 -5.85 -0.97
CA ILE A 98 7.22 -6.70 -0.66
C ILE A 98 7.64 -7.85 0.26
N GLU A 99 8.78 -8.45 0.00
CA GLU A 99 9.32 -9.57 0.79
C GLU A 99 9.59 -9.16 2.25
N GLN A 100 10.16 -7.96 2.46
CA GLN A 100 10.45 -7.45 3.81
C GLN A 100 9.16 -7.22 4.61
N HIS A 101 8.12 -6.67 4.00
CA HIS A 101 6.83 -6.54 4.65
C HIS A 101 6.24 -7.90 5.07
N VAL A 102 6.25 -8.89 4.16
CA VAL A 102 5.73 -10.24 4.44
C VAL A 102 6.53 -10.91 5.56
N LYS A 103 7.86 -10.86 5.49
CA LYS A 103 8.75 -11.39 6.55
C LYS A 103 8.51 -10.73 7.91
N THR A 104 8.30 -9.42 7.92
CA THR A 104 8.03 -8.66 9.15
C THR A 104 6.74 -9.12 9.80
N ILE A 105 5.65 -9.24 9.04
CA ILE A 105 4.38 -9.75 9.56
C ILE A 105 4.54 -11.17 10.11
N ASP A 106 5.21 -12.03 9.38
CA ASP A 106 5.38 -13.43 9.81
C ASP A 106 6.27 -13.54 11.04
N PHE A 107 7.39 -12.84 11.11
CA PHE A 107 8.32 -12.89 12.23
C PHE A 107 7.69 -12.36 13.52
N PHE A 108 7.06 -11.20 13.49
CA PHE A 108 6.47 -10.56 14.66
C PHE A 108 5.05 -11.03 14.98
N LYS A 109 4.44 -11.87 14.10
CA LYS A 109 3.02 -12.22 14.17
C LYS A 109 2.13 -10.98 14.27
N ALA A 110 2.49 -9.97 13.45
CA ALA A 110 1.78 -8.71 13.35
C ALA A 110 0.61 -8.81 12.34
N ASP A 111 -0.31 -7.88 12.46
CA ASP A 111 -1.46 -7.76 11.55
C ASP A 111 -1.19 -6.70 10.45
N ILE A 112 -0.34 -5.72 10.78
CA ILE A 112 0.07 -4.63 9.89
C ILE A 112 1.58 -4.46 9.98
N SER A 113 2.24 -4.30 8.83
CA SER A 113 3.62 -3.83 8.70
C SER A 113 3.60 -2.44 8.06
N ALA A 114 3.84 -1.40 8.86
CA ALA A 114 3.94 -0.02 8.42
C ALA A 114 5.39 0.32 8.07
N GLY A 115 5.68 0.43 6.78
CA GLY A 115 7.01 0.78 6.30
C GLY A 115 7.34 2.25 6.55
N VAL A 116 8.61 2.56 6.59
CA VAL A 116 9.12 3.92 6.72
C VAL A 116 9.17 4.58 5.34
N SER A 117 8.63 5.78 5.24
CA SER A 117 8.75 6.64 4.05
C SER A 117 9.72 7.78 4.34
N LEU A 118 10.73 7.93 3.49
CA LEU A 118 11.77 8.95 3.64
C LEU A 118 11.66 9.98 2.51
N ALA A 119 11.67 11.26 2.86
CA ALA A 119 11.83 12.31 1.87
C ALA A 119 13.25 12.25 1.25
N VAL A 120 13.33 12.19 -0.07
CA VAL A 120 14.59 11.96 -0.82
C VAL A 120 15.58 13.10 -0.66
N ILE A 121 15.16 14.29 -0.29
CA ILE A 121 16.02 15.48 -0.31
C ILE A 121 16.73 15.64 1.02
N GLY A 122 17.91 15.03 1.15
CA GLY A 122 18.94 15.42 2.13
C GLY A 122 18.59 15.25 3.61
N GLY A 123 17.48 14.61 3.91
CA GLY A 123 17.01 14.38 5.28
C GLY A 123 17.83 13.29 5.98
N LYS A 124 18.25 13.55 7.21
CA LYS A 124 18.76 12.50 8.08
C LYS A 124 17.60 11.58 8.46
N VAL A 125 17.80 10.25 8.32
CA VAL A 125 16.84 9.26 8.82
C VAL A 125 16.71 9.45 10.34
N PRO A 126 15.51 9.72 10.87
CA PRO A 126 15.33 9.82 12.32
C PRO A 126 15.76 8.48 12.97
N PRO A 127 16.43 8.52 14.13
CA PRO A 127 16.87 7.28 14.82
C PRO A 127 15.74 6.29 15.07
N SER A 128 14.51 6.77 15.31
CA SER A 128 13.31 5.94 15.50
C SER A 128 12.91 5.12 14.26
N TYR A 129 13.47 5.42 13.10
CA TYR A 129 13.19 4.70 11.83
C TYR A 129 14.20 3.57 11.56
N ASN A 130 15.16 3.38 12.45
CA ASN A 130 16.22 2.39 12.26
C ASN A 130 15.95 1.07 13.01
N TYR A 131 14.78 0.92 13.64
CA TYR A 131 14.45 -0.30 14.38
C TYR A 131 12.95 -0.60 14.35
N PHE A 132 12.61 -1.88 14.46
CA PHE A 132 11.23 -2.33 14.60
C PHE A 132 10.64 -1.87 15.93
N ARG A 133 9.40 -1.42 15.91
CA ARG A 133 8.65 -1.04 17.10
C ARG A 133 7.16 -1.28 16.91
N TRP A 134 6.49 -1.69 17.97
CA TRP A 134 5.03 -1.68 17.98
C TRP A 134 4.54 -0.24 17.95
N ALA A 135 3.56 0.04 17.11
CA ALA A 135 3.09 1.39 16.89
C ALA A 135 1.60 1.39 16.54
N ASP A 136 0.99 2.54 16.72
CA ASP A 136 -0.34 2.89 16.19
C ASP A 136 -0.25 3.51 14.78
N GLN A 137 0.94 3.64 14.26
CA GLN A 137 1.19 4.26 12.97
C GLN A 137 0.66 3.38 11.83
N PHE A 138 -0.01 4.06 10.91
CA PHE A 138 -0.40 3.52 9.62
C PHE A 138 -0.14 4.59 8.56
N ASP A 139 0.81 4.33 7.67
CA ASP A 139 1.06 5.14 6.49
C ASP A 139 0.47 4.43 5.29
N SER A 140 -0.61 4.97 4.76
CA SER A 140 -1.28 4.39 3.60
C SER A 140 -0.47 4.50 2.29
N GLY A 141 0.67 5.16 2.31
CA GLY A 141 1.65 5.17 1.22
C GLY A 141 2.68 4.04 1.31
N ASN A 142 2.76 3.31 2.45
CA ASN A 142 3.71 2.21 2.62
C ASN A 142 3.28 1.25 3.75
N ALA A 143 2.19 0.51 3.57
CA ALA A 143 1.71 -0.41 4.61
C ALA A 143 1.13 -1.70 4.06
N LEU A 144 1.61 -2.85 4.56
CA LEU A 144 1.03 -4.17 4.34
C LEU A 144 0.04 -4.49 5.45
N VAL A 145 -1.20 -4.81 5.07
CA VAL A 145 -2.31 -5.10 5.97
C VAL A 145 -2.86 -6.49 5.71
N ASN A 146 -2.98 -7.31 6.75
CA ASN A 146 -3.71 -8.56 6.67
C ASN A 146 -5.19 -8.27 6.37
N ARG A 147 -5.77 -8.93 5.38
CA ARG A 147 -7.18 -8.75 5.01
C ARG A 147 -8.15 -8.96 6.18
N ALA A 148 -7.81 -9.80 7.15
CA ALA A 148 -8.62 -10.00 8.34
C ALA A 148 -8.81 -8.72 9.17
N VAL A 149 -7.84 -7.81 9.15
CA VAL A 149 -7.96 -6.49 9.78
C VAL A 149 -9.12 -5.71 9.18
N LEU A 150 -9.17 -5.59 7.85
CA LEU A 150 -10.23 -4.87 7.14
C LEU A 150 -11.61 -5.49 7.34
N LYS A 151 -11.67 -6.82 7.52
CA LYS A 151 -12.92 -7.51 7.90
C LYS A 151 -13.34 -7.17 9.33
N LYS A 152 -12.38 -7.00 10.25
CA LYS A 152 -12.61 -6.74 11.67
C LYS A 152 -13.02 -5.28 11.95
N ILE A 153 -12.27 -4.33 11.37
CA ILE A 153 -12.43 -2.90 11.70
C ILE A 153 -13.08 -2.07 10.58
N GLY A 154 -13.37 -2.67 9.44
CA GLY A 154 -13.92 -1.98 8.27
C GLY A 154 -12.86 -1.34 7.37
N LEU A 155 -13.32 -0.74 6.28
CA LEU A 155 -12.51 -0.05 5.29
C LEU A 155 -12.17 1.38 5.74
N PHE A 156 -11.46 2.14 4.90
CA PHE A 156 -11.22 3.56 5.17
C PHE A 156 -12.53 4.35 5.23
N ASP A 157 -12.62 5.28 6.18
CA ASP A 157 -13.78 6.14 6.34
C ASP A 157 -13.82 7.22 5.25
N LEU A 158 -14.90 7.22 4.47
CA LEU A 158 -15.06 8.12 3.32
C LEU A 158 -15.30 9.59 3.72
N GLN A 159 -15.59 9.88 4.99
CA GLN A 159 -15.67 11.25 5.49
C GLN A 159 -14.34 11.99 5.30
N PHE A 160 -13.21 11.26 5.30
CA PHE A 160 -11.88 11.82 5.09
C PHE A 160 -11.52 12.07 3.63
N ASN A 161 -12.37 11.79 2.65
CA ASN A 161 -12.10 12.07 1.24
C ASN A 161 -11.82 13.56 0.95
N LYS A 162 -12.35 14.45 1.76
CA LYS A 162 -12.16 15.91 1.65
C LYS A 162 -11.18 16.47 2.69
N GLN A 163 -10.55 15.59 3.46
CA GLN A 163 -9.66 15.96 4.55
C GLN A 163 -8.41 15.06 4.50
N SER A 164 -7.29 15.56 4.98
CA SER A 164 -6.15 14.72 5.33
C SER A 164 -6.48 13.89 6.57
N MET A 165 -5.67 12.88 6.91
CA MET A 165 -5.76 12.08 8.14
C MET A 165 -6.63 10.82 8.09
N GLY A 166 -7.09 10.36 6.93
CA GLY A 166 -7.84 9.10 6.86
C GLY A 166 -6.99 7.86 7.19
N ASP A 167 -5.71 7.93 6.97
CA ASP A 167 -4.71 6.94 7.43
C ASP A 167 -4.50 7.01 8.95
N GLY A 168 -4.41 8.20 9.53
CA GLY A 168 -4.34 8.39 10.97
C GLY A 168 -5.60 7.84 11.68
N GLU A 169 -6.80 8.11 11.15
CA GLU A 169 -8.06 7.52 11.65
C GLU A 169 -8.00 6.00 11.60
N PHE A 170 -7.58 5.44 10.47
CA PHE A 170 -7.48 3.98 10.30
C PHE A 170 -6.50 3.37 11.30
N GLY A 171 -5.32 3.98 11.50
CA GLY A 171 -4.32 3.53 12.46
C GLY A 171 -4.84 3.54 13.90
N ILE A 172 -5.49 4.62 14.32
CA ILE A 172 -6.11 4.72 15.66
C ILE A 172 -7.21 3.68 15.83
N ARG A 173 -8.10 3.53 14.84
CA ARG A 173 -9.17 2.53 14.86
C ARG A 173 -8.62 1.11 14.93
N ALA A 174 -7.54 0.81 14.22
CA ALA A 174 -6.84 -0.45 14.31
C ALA A 174 -6.29 -0.68 15.74
N TYR A 175 -5.60 0.30 16.31
CA TYR A 175 -5.01 0.22 17.63
C TYR A 175 -6.05 -0.03 18.74
N ILE A 176 -7.14 0.74 18.79
CA ILE A 176 -8.19 0.56 19.82
C ILE A 176 -8.96 -0.77 19.67
N ASN A 177 -8.90 -1.40 18.49
CA ASN A 177 -9.46 -2.74 18.25
C ASN A 177 -8.44 -3.87 18.46
N GLY A 178 -7.28 -3.59 19.03
CA GLY A 178 -6.25 -4.59 19.37
C GLY A 178 -5.55 -5.19 18.15
N VAL A 179 -5.49 -4.46 17.03
CA VAL A 179 -4.70 -4.82 15.85
C VAL A 179 -3.22 -4.56 16.15
N LYS A 180 -2.37 -5.54 15.86
CA LYS A 180 -0.93 -5.45 16.10
C LYS A 180 -0.25 -4.81 14.89
N SER A 181 0.13 -3.55 15.00
CA SER A 181 0.89 -2.82 13.97
C SER A 181 2.35 -2.69 14.37
N ILE A 182 3.26 -3.00 13.45
CA ILE A 182 4.70 -2.88 13.65
C ILE A 182 5.31 -1.94 12.60
N SER A 183 6.12 -0.99 13.07
CA SER A 183 6.94 -0.15 12.20
C SER A 183 8.08 -0.97 11.61
N ASN A 184 8.23 -0.95 10.29
CA ASN A 184 9.24 -1.68 9.52
C ASN A 184 10.23 -0.65 8.95
N PRO A 185 11.50 -0.63 9.42
CA PRO A 185 12.51 0.32 8.96
C PRO A 185 12.89 0.18 7.50
#